data_b1b20874a01322f6f4968cd04c3e8a6f
#
_entry.id   b1b20874a01322f6f4968cd04c3e8a6f
#
_cell.length_a   1.000
_cell.length_b   1.000
_cell.length_c   1.000
_cell.angle_alpha   90.00
_cell.angle_beta   90.00
_cell.angle_gamma   90.00
#
_symmetry.space_group_name_H-M   'P 1'
#
loop_
_entity.id
_entity.type
_entity.pdbx_description
1 polymer ?
#
loop_
_entity_poly.entity_id
_entity_poly.type
_entity_poly.pdbx_seq_one_letter_code
_entity_poly.pdbx_strand_id
1 'polypeptide(L)'
;MEVYLSENAFVGLLVSTVEVYRRECFGILLGHREADRIMVDFVVPYQSAVRKFQEVHMDWHRSQRVAEAVRATTRWELVGDYHSHPMYGEKKATTKLSHTDHEDFRDDGTSIIVAINDGHRQQRWGYVRGGLISGSINGYSLRLAAYHKDSDAVVRVPLVCPYALGFMAKTKGPSSVEVRPE
;
A
#
# COMPACT_ATOMS: atom_id res chain seq x y z
N MET A 1 1.96 -16.12 -10.21
CA MET A 1 1.29 -15.39 -9.11
C MET A 1 1.11 -13.93 -9.50
N GLU A 2 -0.09 -13.36 -9.30
CA GLU A 2 -0.42 -11.95 -9.53
C GLU A 2 -1.17 -11.42 -8.30
N VAL A 3 -1.11 -10.10 -8.05
CA VAL A 3 -1.85 -9.44 -6.95
C VAL A 3 -2.87 -8.50 -7.54
N TYR A 4 -4.13 -8.69 -7.22
CA TYR A 4 -5.25 -7.86 -7.66
C TYR A 4 -5.73 -6.95 -6.53
N LEU A 5 -5.83 -5.65 -6.81
CA LEU A 5 -6.40 -4.68 -5.89
C LEU A 5 -7.83 -4.35 -6.28
N SER A 6 -8.74 -4.45 -5.32
CA SER A 6 -10.06 -3.82 -5.43
C SER A 6 -9.95 -2.29 -5.39
N GLU A 7 -11.04 -1.60 -5.72
CA GLU A 7 -11.16 -0.15 -5.54
C GLU A 7 -10.89 0.26 -4.09
N ASN A 8 -11.51 -0.43 -3.12
CA ASN A 8 -11.38 -0.12 -1.71
C ASN A 8 -9.92 -0.27 -1.22
N ALA A 9 -9.25 -1.35 -1.63
CA ALA A 9 -7.86 -1.57 -1.28
C ALA A 9 -6.95 -0.50 -1.89
N PHE A 10 -7.15 -0.16 -3.16
CA PHE A 10 -6.38 0.88 -3.84
C PHE A 10 -6.53 2.24 -3.16
N VAL A 11 -7.77 2.67 -2.91
CA VAL A 11 -8.05 3.95 -2.23
C VAL A 11 -7.47 3.95 -0.82
N GLY A 12 -7.64 2.85 -0.08
CA GLY A 12 -7.10 2.71 1.28
C GLY A 12 -5.57 2.83 1.32
N LEU A 13 -4.85 2.20 0.39
CA LEU A 13 -3.40 2.34 0.26
C LEU A 13 -2.98 3.79 0.01
N LEU A 14 -3.66 4.48 -0.90
CA LEU A 14 -3.33 5.86 -1.21
C LEU A 14 -3.59 6.80 -0.03
N VAL A 15 -4.76 6.68 0.61
CA VAL A 15 -5.15 7.56 1.72
C VAL A 15 -4.22 7.36 2.91
N SER A 16 -3.96 6.12 3.32
CA SER A 16 -3.07 5.83 4.45
C SER A 16 -1.63 6.27 4.20
N THR A 17 -1.16 6.18 2.95
CA THR A 17 0.19 6.63 2.58
C THR A 17 0.31 8.16 2.59
N VAL A 18 -0.70 8.87 2.09
CA VAL A 18 -0.70 10.34 2.05
C VAL A 18 -0.88 10.93 3.45
N GLU A 19 -1.71 10.31 4.31
CA GLU A 19 -1.95 10.76 5.69
C GLU A 19 -0.66 10.91 6.48
N VAL A 20 0.25 9.94 6.35
CA VAL A 20 1.50 9.93 7.13
C VAL A 20 2.73 10.34 6.31
N TYR A 21 2.52 11.03 5.21
CA TYR A 21 3.61 11.49 4.34
C TYR A 21 4.82 12.01 5.14
N ARG A 22 6.03 11.63 4.73
CA ARG A 22 7.33 11.77 5.40
C ARG A 22 7.61 10.74 6.51
N ARG A 23 6.71 9.80 6.76
CA ARG A 23 6.93 8.62 7.61
C ARG A 23 6.44 7.40 6.88
N GLU A 24 6.94 6.25 7.24
CA GLU A 24 6.40 4.99 6.73
C GLU A 24 5.03 4.73 7.33
N CYS A 25 4.04 4.41 6.49
CA CYS A 25 2.82 3.78 6.94
C CYS A 25 2.98 2.26 6.85
N PHE A 26 2.23 1.56 7.66
CA PHE A 26 2.18 0.11 7.65
C PHE A 26 0.74 -0.36 7.89
N GLY A 27 0.39 -1.51 7.32
CA GLY A 27 -0.90 -2.13 7.55
C GLY A 27 -1.00 -3.53 6.97
N ILE A 28 -2.16 -4.13 7.11
CA ILE A 28 -2.44 -5.47 6.61
C ILE A 28 -3.33 -5.45 5.39
N LEU A 29 -3.18 -6.48 4.57
CA LEU A 29 -3.98 -6.76 3.39
C LEU A 29 -4.99 -7.85 3.72
N LEU A 30 -6.27 -7.58 3.48
CA LEU A 30 -7.36 -8.53 3.65
C LEU A 30 -7.95 -8.88 2.31
N GLY A 31 -8.26 -10.15 2.12
CA GLY A 31 -8.82 -10.64 0.87
C GLY A 31 -8.92 -12.16 0.84
N HIS A 32 -8.59 -12.76 -0.27
CA HIS A 32 -8.59 -14.22 -0.43
C HIS A 32 -7.51 -14.65 -1.43
N ARG A 33 -7.11 -15.91 -1.33
CA ARG A 33 -6.11 -16.54 -2.20
C ARG A 33 -6.79 -17.46 -3.19
N GLU A 34 -6.36 -17.40 -4.43
CA GLU A 34 -6.67 -18.33 -5.49
C GLU A 34 -5.37 -19.03 -5.95
N ALA A 35 -5.48 -20.02 -6.81
CA ALA A 35 -4.32 -20.84 -7.21
C ALA A 35 -3.14 -20.03 -7.80
N ASP A 36 -3.44 -19.00 -8.58
CA ASP A 36 -2.47 -18.21 -9.34
C ASP A 36 -2.48 -16.71 -9.02
N ARG A 37 -3.37 -16.31 -8.08
CA ARG A 37 -3.54 -14.88 -7.75
C ARG A 37 -3.95 -14.65 -6.31
N ILE A 38 -3.67 -13.45 -5.83
CA ILE A 38 -4.09 -12.95 -4.53
C ILE A 38 -5.00 -11.76 -4.74
N MET A 39 -6.23 -11.86 -4.24
CA MET A 39 -7.22 -10.79 -4.28
C MET A 39 -7.13 -9.98 -2.99
N VAL A 40 -6.83 -8.69 -3.10
CA VAL A 40 -6.82 -7.76 -1.97
C VAL A 40 -8.07 -6.90 -2.03
N ASP A 41 -9.00 -7.17 -1.11
CA ASP A 41 -10.30 -6.48 -1.05
C ASP A 41 -10.26 -5.23 -0.18
N PHE A 42 -9.48 -5.28 0.92
CA PHE A 42 -9.35 -4.18 1.87
C PHE A 42 -7.93 -4.06 2.41
N VAL A 43 -7.60 -2.87 2.87
CA VAL A 43 -6.40 -2.59 3.66
C VAL A 43 -6.80 -2.03 5.02
N VAL A 44 -6.09 -2.44 6.07
CA VAL A 44 -6.30 -1.94 7.42
C VAL A 44 -5.00 -1.31 7.91
N PRO A 45 -4.92 0.03 8.01
CA PRO A 45 -3.73 0.70 8.52
C PRO A 45 -3.50 0.39 10.00
N TYR A 46 -2.25 0.17 10.38
CA TYR A 46 -1.87 0.01 11.78
C TYR A 46 -1.66 1.37 12.45
N GLN A 47 -2.60 1.74 13.32
CA GLN A 47 -2.52 3.01 14.06
C GLN A 47 -1.42 3.02 15.12
N SER A 48 -1.03 1.86 15.62
CA SER A 48 -0.11 1.69 16.73
C SER A 48 1.27 1.16 16.35
N ALA A 49 1.61 1.18 15.06
CA ALA A 49 2.97 0.88 14.64
C ALA A 49 3.94 1.87 15.27
N VAL A 50 4.98 1.35 15.95
CA VAL A 50 6.06 2.20 16.45
C VAL A 50 6.81 2.71 15.22
N ARG A 51 6.50 3.93 14.84
CA ARG A 51 7.09 4.60 13.69
C ARG A 51 8.45 5.16 14.08
N LYS A 52 9.48 4.35 13.99
CA LYS A 52 10.84 4.87 13.91
C LYS A 52 11.04 5.44 12.50
N PHE A 53 11.97 6.36 12.36
CA PHE A 53 12.19 7.12 11.14
C PHE A 53 12.51 6.26 9.90
N GLN A 54 12.86 4.98 10.08
CA GLN A 54 13.27 4.02 9.04
C GLN A 54 12.81 2.58 9.29
N GLU A 55 12.03 2.30 10.34
CA GLU A 55 11.61 0.95 10.68
C GLU A 55 10.22 0.96 11.29
N VAL A 56 9.35 0.11 10.79
CA VAL A 56 8.03 -0.16 11.36
C VAL A 56 8.02 -1.60 11.86
N HIS A 57 8.10 -1.80 13.17
CA HIS A 57 7.96 -3.12 13.76
C HIS A 57 6.52 -3.40 14.17
N MET A 58 6.05 -4.57 13.81
CA MET A 58 4.74 -5.06 14.20
C MET A 58 4.83 -5.85 15.51
N ASP A 59 4.09 -5.41 16.53
CA ASP A 59 3.93 -6.16 17.77
C ASP A 59 3.12 -7.45 17.51
N TRP A 60 3.72 -8.61 17.78
CA TRP A 60 3.12 -9.93 17.57
C TRP A 60 1.75 -10.09 18.25
N HIS A 61 1.62 -9.65 19.51
CA HIS A 61 0.36 -9.78 20.25
C HIS A 61 -0.76 -8.93 19.64
N ARG A 62 -0.41 -7.77 19.09
CA ARG A 62 -1.37 -6.90 18.40
C ARG A 62 -1.80 -7.53 17.07
N SER A 63 -0.86 -8.12 16.35
CA SER A 63 -1.15 -8.84 15.11
C SER A 63 -2.11 -10.00 15.32
N GLN A 64 -1.91 -10.77 16.38
CA GLN A 64 -2.82 -11.86 16.74
C GLN A 64 -4.25 -11.34 17.02
N ARG A 65 -4.38 -10.30 17.85
CA ARG A 65 -5.71 -9.70 18.13
C ARG A 65 -6.43 -9.20 16.88
N VAL A 66 -5.68 -8.59 15.96
CA VAL A 66 -6.25 -8.13 14.68
C VAL A 66 -6.68 -9.31 13.83
N ALA A 67 -5.84 -10.33 13.70
CA ALA A 67 -6.16 -11.54 12.94
C ALA A 67 -7.39 -12.27 13.51
N GLU A 68 -7.50 -12.35 14.84
CA GLU A 68 -8.68 -12.93 15.51
C GLU A 68 -9.95 -12.10 15.25
N ALA A 69 -9.87 -10.78 15.34
CA ALA A 69 -10.98 -9.88 15.04
C ALA A 69 -11.42 -10.00 13.58
N VAL A 70 -10.49 -10.07 12.64
CA VAL A 70 -10.78 -10.28 11.21
C VAL A 70 -11.51 -11.61 11.00
N ARG A 71 -11.01 -12.71 11.57
CA ARG A 71 -11.65 -14.03 11.45
C ARG A 71 -13.06 -14.06 12.05
N ALA A 72 -13.26 -13.33 13.16
CA ALA A 72 -14.56 -13.30 13.84
C ALA A 72 -15.62 -12.45 13.13
N THR A 73 -15.19 -11.45 12.35
CA THR A 73 -16.10 -10.43 11.80
C THR A 73 -16.21 -10.43 10.29
N THR A 74 -15.31 -11.11 9.59
CA THR A 74 -15.28 -11.10 8.13
C THR A 74 -15.05 -12.50 7.55
N ARG A 75 -15.32 -12.63 6.25
CA ARG A 75 -14.97 -13.81 5.47
C ARG A 75 -13.58 -13.71 4.80
N TRP A 76 -12.88 -12.59 4.98
CA TRP A 76 -11.57 -12.37 4.39
C TRP A 76 -10.47 -12.98 5.24
N GLU A 77 -9.39 -13.31 4.56
CA GLU A 77 -8.16 -13.80 5.16
C GLU A 77 -7.13 -12.67 5.22
N LEU A 78 -6.16 -12.81 6.11
CA LEU A 78 -4.94 -12.01 6.08
C LEU A 78 -4.07 -12.54 4.93
N VAL A 79 -4.04 -11.82 3.81
CA VAL A 79 -3.31 -12.23 2.61
C VAL A 79 -1.91 -11.62 2.49
N GLY A 80 -1.60 -10.64 3.34
CA GLY A 80 -0.29 -9.99 3.34
C GLY A 80 -0.26 -8.70 4.15
N ASP A 81 0.75 -7.90 3.88
CA ASP A 81 0.94 -6.58 4.48
C ASP A 81 1.26 -5.51 3.41
N TYR A 82 1.36 -4.27 3.84
CA TYR A 82 1.87 -3.18 3.03
C TYR A 82 2.61 -2.17 3.89
N HIS A 83 3.57 -1.49 3.29
CA HIS A 83 4.17 -0.31 3.88
C HIS A 83 4.55 0.72 2.82
N SER A 84 4.82 1.94 3.27
CA SER A 84 5.25 3.00 2.37
C SER A 84 6.70 3.39 2.58
N HIS A 85 7.36 3.73 1.48
CA HIS A 85 8.65 4.39 1.47
C HIS A 85 8.43 5.87 1.14
N PRO A 86 8.61 6.78 2.10
CA PRO A 86 8.54 8.21 1.83
C PRO A 86 9.84 8.74 1.22
N MET A 87 9.74 9.84 0.51
CA MET A 87 10.90 10.61 0.07
C MET A 87 11.64 11.19 1.29
N TYR A 88 12.96 11.09 1.29
CA TYR A 88 13.81 11.62 2.36
C TYR A 88 14.77 12.67 1.84
N GLY A 89 14.56 13.93 2.23
CA GLY A 89 15.30 15.05 1.67
C GLY A 89 15.16 15.08 0.15
N GLU A 90 16.27 15.08 -0.58
CA GLU A 90 16.30 15.02 -2.05
C GLU A 90 16.27 13.58 -2.59
N LYS A 91 16.44 12.57 -1.72
CA LYS A 91 16.45 11.16 -2.12
C LYS A 91 15.03 10.68 -2.39
N LYS A 92 14.76 10.39 -3.67
CA LYS A 92 13.46 9.86 -4.09
C LYS A 92 13.21 8.47 -3.51
N ALA A 93 11.99 8.27 -3.03
CA ALA A 93 11.48 6.96 -2.63
C ALA A 93 11.37 6.04 -3.83
N THR A 94 11.63 4.77 -3.60
CA THR A 94 11.46 3.69 -4.59
C THR A 94 10.64 2.56 -3.98
N THR A 95 10.08 1.71 -4.83
CA THR A 95 9.37 0.50 -4.38
C THR A 95 10.31 -0.69 -4.17
N LYS A 96 11.63 -0.51 -4.18
CA LYS A 96 12.58 -1.60 -3.91
C LYS A 96 12.54 -1.96 -2.44
N LEU A 97 12.53 -3.25 -2.15
CA LEU A 97 12.69 -3.74 -0.79
C LEU A 97 14.05 -3.34 -0.23
N SER A 98 14.08 -2.91 1.03
CA SER A 98 15.30 -2.75 1.82
C SER A 98 15.83 -4.11 2.27
N HIS A 99 16.99 -4.14 2.91
CA HIS A 99 17.52 -5.38 3.50
C HIS A 99 16.60 -5.90 4.59
N THR A 100 16.13 -5.02 5.46
CA THR A 100 15.18 -5.35 6.54
C THR A 100 13.87 -5.90 6.00
N ASP A 101 13.32 -5.31 4.91
CA ASP A 101 12.11 -5.84 4.29
C ASP A 101 12.28 -7.28 3.80
N HIS A 102 13.48 -7.62 3.30
CA HIS A 102 13.78 -8.98 2.88
C HIS A 102 13.88 -9.96 4.06
N GLU A 103 14.48 -9.54 5.17
CA GLU A 103 14.65 -10.37 6.37
C GLU A 103 13.29 -10.63 7.06
N ASP A 104 12.43 -9.63 7.11
CA ASP A 104 11.12 -9.71 7.77
C ASP A 104 10.04 -10.37 6.88
N PHE A 105 10.38 -10.73 5.64
CA PHE A 105 9.41 -11.28 4.69
C PHE A 105 8.97 -12.69 5.10
N ARG A 106 7.68 -12.87 5.35
CA ARG A 106 7.11 -14.16 5.78
C ARG A 106 7.11 -15.17 4.64
N ASP A 107 7.24 -16.44 4.99
CA ASP A 107 7.07 -17.53 4.03
C ASP A 107 5.64 -17.51 3.48
N ASP A 108 5.50 -17.72 2.17
CA ASP A 108 4.24 -17.55 1.42
C ASP A 108 3.57 -16.18 1.64
N GLY A 109 4.37 -15.19 2.07
CA GLY A 109 3.91 -13.83 2.32
C GLY A 109 3.75 -13.01 1.04
N THR A 110 2.90 -11.99 1.13
CA THR A 110 2.73 -10.99 0.08
C THR A 110 2.86 -9.61 0.71
N SER A 111 3.61 -8.72 0.08
CA SER A 111 3.74 -7.34 0.55
C SER A 111 3.56 -6.35 -0.60
N ILE A 112 2.88 -5.24 -0.31
CA ILE A 112 2.75 -4.11 -1.26
C ILE A 112 3.56 -2.94 -0.74
N ILE A 113 4.51 -2.49 -1.55
CA ILE A 113 5.34 -1.32 -1.26
C ILE A 113 4.80 -0.11 -2.02
N VAL A 114 4.54 0.98 -1.29
CA VAL A 114 4.06 2.24 -1.84
C VAL A 114 5.15 3.30 -1.72
N ALA A 115 5.83 3.62 -2.81
CA ALA A 115 6.75 4.76 -2.83
C ALA A 115 5.97 6.05 -3.03
N ILE A 116 6.19 7.04 -2.17
CA ILE A 116 5.58 8.37 -2.25
C ILE A 116 6.63 9.46 -2.31
N ASN A 117 6.51 10.32 -3.31
CA ASN A 117 7.41 11.44 -3.56
C ASN A 117 6.62 12.74 -3.75
N ASP A 118 7.23 13.88 -3.46
CA ASP A 118 6.70 15.17 -3.92
C ASP A 118 6.64 15.18 -5.45
N GLY A 119 5.50 15.58 -6.00
CA GLY A 119 5.25 15.58 -7.43
C GLY A 119 4.66 16.90 -7.89
N HIS A 120 5.35 17.61 -8.81
CA HIS A 120 4.84 18.85 -9.38
C HIS A 120 3.96 18.65 -10.61
N ARG A 121 3.97 17.44 -11.20
CA ARG A 121 3.20 17.12 -12.40
C ARG A 121 2.13 16.11 -12.08
N GLN A 122 0.91 16.38 -12.51
CA GLN A 122 -0.16 15.38 -12.53
C GLN A 122 0.18 14.30 -13.56
N GLN A 123 0.19 13.06 -13.11
CA GLN A 123 0.31 11.87 -13.93
C GLN A 123 -0.97 11.05 -13.84
N ARG A 124 -1.47 10.61 -14.99
CA ARG A 124 -2.56 9.65 -15.01
C ARG A 124 -2.09 8.33 -14.39
N TRP A 125 -2.98 7.68 -13.68
CA TRP A 125 -2.74 6.35 -13.19
C TRP A 125 -2.65 5.34 -14.32
N GLY A 126 -1.67 4.45 -14.24
CA GLY A 126 -1.48 3.43 -15.25
C GLY A 126 -0.43 2.42 -14.85
N TYR A 127 -0.37 1.34 -15.62
CA TYR A 127 0.67 0.33 -15.49
C TYR A 127 1.98 0.84 -16.07
N VAL A 128 3.06 0.51 -15.37
CA VAL A 128 4.42 0.82 -15.82
C VAL A 128 5.26 -0.46 -15.88
N ARG A 129 6.39 -0.38 -16.60
CA ARG A 129 7.26 -1.54 -16.82
C ARG A 129 7.60 -2.25 -15.50
N GLY A 130 7.47 -3.58 -15.51
CA GLY A 130 7.80 -4.45 -14.38
C GLY A 130 6.62 -4.75 -13.47
N GLY A 131 5.38 -4.59 -13.95
CA GLY A 131 4.17 -4.98 -13.20
C GLY A 131 3.79 -4.03 -12.07
N LEU A 132 4.19 -2.75 -12.18
CA LEU A 132 3.88 -1.72 -11.19
C LEU A 132 2.71 -0.86 -11.65
N ILE A 133 2.10 -0.17 -10.66
CA ILE A 133 1.11 0.90 -10.90
C ILE A 133 1.73 2.23 -10.48
N SER A 134 1.54 3.28 -11.28
CA SER A 134 2.04 4.62 -10.97
C SER A 134 1.03 5.68 -11.36
N GLY A 135 1.00 6.76 -10.59
CA GLY A 135 0.17 7.92 -10.85
C GLY A 135 0.43 9.04 -9.85
N SER A 136 -0.41 10.05 -9.86
CA SER A 136 -0.30 11.16 -8.91
C SER A 136 -1.64 11.52 -8.28
N ILE A 137 -1.58 12.05 -7.06
CA ILE A 137 -2.72 12.57 -6.31
C ILE A 137 -2.26 13.76 -5.46
N ASN A 138 -2.96 14.89 -5.56
CA ASN A 138 -2.79 16.06 -4.70
C ASN A 138 -1.33 16.56 -4.52
N GLY A 139 -0.54 16.54 -5.58
CA GLY A 139 0.85 16.98 -5.53
C GLY A 139 1.84 15.90 -5.12
N TYR A 140 1.40 14.66 -4.95
CA TYR A 140 2.27 13.51 -4.71
C TYR A 140 2.35 12.62 -5.95
N SER A 141 3.53 12.09 -6.23
CA SER A 141 3.76 11.03 -7.19
C SER A 141 3.90 9.71 -6.43
N LEU A 142 3.06 8.74 -6.77
CA LEU A 142 3.04 7.44 -6.11
C LEU A 142 3.36 6.32 -7.10
N ARG A 143 4.01 5.30 -6.58
CA ARG A 143 4.29 4.06 -7.30
C ARG A 143 4.08 2.88 -6.37
N LEU A 144 3.34 1.88 -6.84
CA LEU A 144 3.00 0.67 -6.09
C LEU A 144 3.66 -0.53 -6.76
N ALA A 145 4.23 -1.42 -5.96
CA ALA A 145 4.76 -2.71 -6.38
C ALA A 145 4.29 -3.80 -5.43
N ALA A 146 4.00 -4.98 -5.95
CA ALA A 146 3.71 -6.16 -5.16
C ALA A 146 4.89 -7.13 -5.19
N TYR A 147 5.14 -7.77 -4.06
CA TYR A 147 6.14 -8.79 -3.86
C TYR A 147 5.50 -10.02 -3.24
N HIS A 148 6.00 -11.18 -3.60
CA HIS A 148 5.59 -12.45 -3.04
C HIS A 148 6.81 -13.32 -2.78
N LYS A 149 6.81 -14.04 -1.65
CA LYS A 149 7.85 -15.00 -1.34
C LYS A 149 7.39 -16.37 -1.79
N ASP A 150 8.04 -16.88 -2.82
CA ASP A 150 7.85 -18.22 -3.34
C ASP A 150 9.08 -19.05 -2.94
N SER A 151 8.83 -20.05 -2.08
CA SER A 151 9.90 -20.86 -1.49
C SER A 151 10.96 -20.01 -0.78
N ASP A 152 12.16 -19.89 -1.33
CA ASP A 152 13.27 -19.15 -0.71
C ASP A 152 13.48 -17.75 -1.30
N ALA A 153 12.75 -17.38 -2.35
CA ALA A 153 12.97 -16.12 -3.07
C ALA A 153 11.81 -15.15 -2.95
N VAL A 154 12.12 -13.91 -2.56
CA VAL A 154 11.17 -12.80 -2.66
C VAL A 154 11.24 -12.23 -4.07
N VAL A 155 10.16 -12.36 -4.81
CA VAL A 155 10.07 -11.92 -6.20
C VAL A 155 9.01 -10.84 -6.36
N ARG A 156 9.27 -9.90 -7.26
CA ARG A 156 8.24 -8.93 -7.62
C ARG A 156 7.24 -9.60 -8.57
N VAL A 157 5.94 -9.45 -8.27
CA VAL A 157 4.83 -10.00 -9.04
C VAL A 157 3.99 -8.89 -9.66
N PRO A 158 3.26 -9.16 -10.76
CA PRO A 158 2.36 -8.18 -11.34
C PRO A 158 1.31 -7.70 -10.35
N LEU A 159 1.15 -6.38 -10.25
CA LEU A 159 0.10 -5.72 -9.49
C LEU A 159 -0.97 -5.23 -10.46
N VAL A 160 -2.19 -5.72 -10.30
CA VAL A 160 -3.32 -5.43 -11.18
C VAL A 160 -4.38 -4.65 -10.42
N CYS A 161 -4.79 -3.51 -10.95
CA CYS A 161 -5.89 -2.70 -10.41
C CYS A 161 -6.62 -2.03 -11.57
N PRO A 162 -7.69 -2.62 -12.10
CA PRO A 162 -8.46 -2.04 -13.20
C PRO A 162 -9.04 -0.67 -12.85
N TYR A 163 -9.43 -0.45 -11.58
CA TYR A 163 -9.92 0.84 -11.09
C TYR A 163 -8.89 1.96 -11.24
N ALA A 164 -7.60 1.67 -11.02
CA ALA A 164 -6.55 2.68 -11.15
C ALA A 164 -6.49 3.29 -12.56
N LEU A 165 -6.79 2.53 -13.60
CA LEU A 165 -6.80 3.01 -14.99
C LEU A 165 -7.90 4.03 -15.28
N GLY A 166 -9.03 3.90 -14.58
CA GLY A 166 -10.16 4.83 -14.68
C GLY A 166 -10.06 6.00 -13.69
N PHE A 167 -9.14 5.92 -12.73
CA PHE A 167 -9.02 6.91 -11.68
C PHE A 167 -8.38 8.19 -12.21
N MET A 168 -9.21 9.21 -12.30
CA MET A 168 -8.77 10.59 -12.56
C MET A 168 -8.85 11.34 -11.23
N ALA A 169 -7.70 11.71 -10.66
CA ALA A 169 -7.72 12.64 -9.53
C ALA A 169 -8.54 13.87 -9.94
N LYS A 170 -9.60 14.17 -9.18
CA LYS A 170 -10.39 15.37 -9.43
C LYS A 170 -9.43 16.56 -9.36
N THR A 171 -9.27 17.27 -10.47
CA THR A 171 -8.61 18.57 -10.45
C THR A 171 -9.37 19.41 -9.43
N LYS A 172 -8.66 20.13 -8.56
CA LYS A 172 -9.27 21.08 -7.63
C LYS A 172 -10.25 21.94 -8.42
N GLY A 173 -11.55 21.63 -8.32
CA GLY A 173 -12.59 22.58 -8.64
C GLY A 173 -12.47 23.75 -7.67
N PRO A 174 -12.99 24.93 -8.00
CA PRO A 174 -12.91 26.08 -7.13
C PRO A 174 -13.44 25.69 -5.74
N SER A 175 -12.58 25.81 -4.74
CA SER A 175 -12.94 25.61 -3.35
C SER A 175 -13.91 26.71 -2.94
N SER A 176 -15.17 26.36 -2.80
CA SER A 176 -16.14 27.19 -2.13
C SER A 176 -17.13 26.35 -1.34
N VAL A 177 -16.69 25.90 -0.21
CA VAL A 177 -17.57 25.73 0.95
C VAL A 177 -16.77 26.21 2.15
N GLU A 178 -16.91 27.51 2.48
CA GLU A 178 -16.64 27.99 3.82
C GLU A 178 -17.68 27.34 4.74
N VAL A 179 -17.25 26.35 5.49
CA VAL A 179 -18.01 25.89 6.68
C VAL A 179 -17.74 26.94 7.75
N ARG A 180 -18.71 27.82 7.98
CA ARG A 180 -18.69 28.70 9.15
C ARG A 180 -18.94 27.83 10.40
N PRO A 181 -18.11 27.92 11.41
CA PRO A 181 -18.42 27.31 12.70
C PRO A 181 -19.59 28.07 13.32
N GLU A 182 -20.58 27.30 13.82
CA GLU A 182 -21.61 27.80 14.75
C GLU A 182 -21.00 28.01 16.15
#